data_1fc5a020b3c59de40bd85b773f5bedf8
#
_entry.id   1fc5a020b3c59de40bd85b773f5bedf8
#
_cell.length_a   1.000
_cell.length_b   1.000
_cell.length_c   1.000
_cell.angle_alpha   90.00
_cell.angle_beta   90.00
_cell.angle_gamma   90.00
#
_symmetry.space_group_name_H-M   'P 1'
#
loop_
_entity.id
_entity.type
_entity.pdbx_description
1 polymer ?
#
loop_
_entity_poly.entity_id
_entity_poly.type
_entity_poly.pdbx_seq_one_letter_code
_entity_poly.pdbx_strand_id
1 'polypeptide(L)'
;MKQVEAPESHPRAESLRKRHLIEAGVDKGITSRQGLIAQGRGEAYDYLLGERTIPTADKAARAAAAHLLLADHPVLSINGNVAALVPDE
;
A
#
# COMPACT_ATOMS: atom_id res chain seq x y z
N MET A 1 -3.67 18.70 -10.21
CA MET A 1 -4.77 17.90 -10.77
C MET A 1 -5.90 17.81 -9.76
N LYS A 2 -7.10 18.05 -10.21
CA LYS A 2 -8.26 17.99 -9.31
C LYS A 2 -8.59 16.53 -9.02
N GLN A 3 -8.56 16.14 -7.77
CA GLN A 3 -8.94 14.80 -7.36
C GLN A 3 -10.45 14.68 -7.36
N VAL A 4 -10.93 13.56 -7.90
CA VAL A 4 -12.34 13.19 -7.81
C VAL A 4 -12.45 12.19 -6.68
N GLU A 5 -13.12 12.60 -5.60
CA GLU A 5 -13.33 11.70 -4.46
C GLU A 5 -14.46 10.74 -4.77
N ALA A 6 -14.19 9.44 -4.59
CA ALA A 6 -15.23 8.43 -4.67
C ALA A 6 -16.05 8.45 -3.37
N PRO A 7 -17.39 8.28 -3.45
CA PRO A 7 -18.19 8.11 -2.25
C PRO A 7 -17.70 6.91 -1.43
N GLU A 8 -17.77 7.00 -0.11
CA GLU A 8 -17.33 5.90 0.77
C GLU A 8 -18.06 4.59 0.48
N SER A 9 -19.28 4.67 -0.03
CA SER A 9 -20.07 3.50 -0.43
C SER A 9 -19.61 2.87 -1.73
N HIS A 10 -18.72 3.53 -2.49
CA HIS A 10 -18.22 2.98 -3.74
C HIS A 10 -17.36 1.75 -3.48
N PRO A 11 -17.54 0.63 -4.24
CA PRO A 11 -16.79 -0.60 -3.99
C PRO A 11 -15.27 -0.45 -4.04
N ARG A 12 -14.78 0.55 -4.78
CA ARG A 12 -13.35 0.82 -4.95
C ARG A 12 -12.87 2.06 -4.19
N ALA A 13 -13.66 2.58 -3.25
CA ALA A 13 -13.32 3.82 -2.55
C ALA A 13 -11.94 3.76 -1.88
N GLU A 14 -11.63 2.67 -1.19
CA GLU A 14 -10.35 2.44 -0.53
C GLU A 14 -9.20 2.41 -1.54
N SER A 15 -9.34 1.62 -2.60
CA SER A 15 -8.32 1.48 -3.64
C SER A 15 -8.08 2.79 -4.38
N LEU A 16 -9.14 3.54 -4.68
CA LEU A 16 -9.03 4.84 -5.34
C LEU A 16 -8.33 5.86 -4.46
N ARG A 17 -8.60 5.85 -3.15
CA ARG A 17 -7.91 6.73 -2.21
C ARG A 17 -6.41 6.44 -2.17
N LYS A 18 -6.04 5.16 -2.12
CA LYS A 18 -4.63 4.75 -2.16
C LYS A 18 -3.98 5.18 -3.47
N ARG A 19 -4.69 5.02 -4.59
CA ARG A 19 -4.18 5.46 -5.90
C ARG A 19 -3.92 6.96 -5.93
N HIS A 20 -4.82 7.77 -5.37
CA HIS A 20 -4.64 9.22 -5.30
C HIS A 20 -3.41 9.60 -4.47
N LEU A 21 -3.15 8.91 -3.36
CA LEU A 21 -1.95 9.14 -2.54
C LEU A 21 -0.68 8.79 -3.32
N ILE A 22 -0.69 7.73 -4.09
CA ILE A 22 0.45 7.34 -4.92
C ILE A 22 0.65 8.33 -6.07
N GLU A 23 -0.43 8.83 -6.69
CA GLU A 23 -0.35 9.87 -7.71
C GLU A 23 0.28 11.15 -7.14
N ALA A 24 -0.12 11.56 -5.95
CA ALA A 24 0.50 12.69 -5.26
C ALA A 24 1.99 12.43 -4.99
N GLY A 25 2.34 11.19 -4.65
CA GLY A 25 3.73 10.78 -4.47
C GLY A 25 4.56 10.88 -5.74
N VAL A 26 3.96 10.54 -6.90
CA VAL A 26 4.62 10.72 -8.21
C VAL A 26 4.91 12.20 -8.45
N ASP A 27 3.92 13.06 -8.21
CA ASP A 27 4.08 14.50 -8.39
C ASP A 27 5.18 15.10 -7.51
N LYS A 28 5.35 14.55 -6.31
CA LYS A 28 6.40 14.95 -5.36
C LYS A 28 7.75 14.28 -5.61
N GLY A 29 7.84 13.35 -6.55
CA GLY A 29 9.06 12.61 -6.83
C GLY A 29 9.39 11.51 -5.82
N ILE A 30 8.43 11.12 -4.96
CA ILE A 30 8.61 10.06 -3.96
C ILE A 30 8.54 8.68 -4.61
N THR A 31 7.65 8.52 -5.56
CA THR A 31 7.49 7.27 -6.30
C THR A 31 7.43 7.54 -7.80
N SER A 32 7.23 6.53 -8.62
CA SER A 32 7.27 6.63 -10.09
C SER A 32 5.97 6.16 -10.72
N ARG A 33 5.82 6.41 -12.04
CA ARG A 33 4.67 5.91 -12.79
C ARG A 33 4.59 4.39 -12.77
N GLN A 34 5.72 3.70 -12.74
CA GLN A 34 5.76 2.25 -12.60
C GLN A 34 5.11 1.81 -11.28
N GLY A 35 5.24 2.62 -10.23
CA GLY A 35 4.57 2.38 -8.96
C GLY A 35 3.05 2.41 -9.09
N LEU A 36 2.51 3.34 -9.90
CA LEU A 36 1.07 3.37 -10.18
C LEU A 36 0.59 2.13 -10.91
N ILE A 37 1.37 1.64 -11.87
CA ILE A 37 1.06 0.41 -12.61
C ILE A 37 1.05 -0.78 -11.65
N ALA A 38 2.04 -0.88 -10.79
CA ALA A 38 2.14 -1.94 -9.79
C ALA A 38 0.95 -1.90 -8.82
N GLN A 39 0.53 -0.72 -8.40
CA GLN A 39 -0.64 -0.56 -7.53
C GLN A 39 -1.91 -1.08 -8.20
N GLY A 40 -2.11 -0.79 -9.48
CA GLY A 40 -3.28 -1.28 -10.22
C GLY A 40 -3.30 -2.81 -10.31
N ARG A 41 -2.14 -3.44 -10.51
CA ARG A 41 -2.01 -4.89 -10.50
C ARG A 41 -2.27 -5.46 -9.11
N GLY A 42 -1.74 -4.82 -8.07
CA GLY A 42 -1.99 -5.20 -6.69
C GLY A 42 -3.46 -5.10 -6.32
N GLU A 43 -4.14 -4.06 -6.78
CA GLU A 43 -5.58 -3.88 -6.58
C GLU A 43 -6.38 -5.06 -7.17
N ALA A 44 -5.99 -5.50 -8.36
CA ALA A 44 -6.65 -6.65 -9.00
C ALA A 44 -6.48 -7.93 -8.19
N TYR A 45 -5.28 -8.20 -7.70
CA TYR A 45 -5.03 -9.34 -6.82
C TYR A 45 -5.78 -9.23 -5.51
N ASP A 46 -5.80 -8.06 -4.93
CA ASP A 46 -6.51 -7.81 -3.67
C ASP A 46 -8.00 -8.09 -3.81
N TYR A 47 -8.58 -7.67 -4.93
CA TYR A 47 -9.98 -7.95 -5.25
C TYR A 47 -10.24 -9.47 -5.31
N LEU A 48 -9.35 -10.22 -5.98
CA LEU A 48 -9.47 -11.67 -6.09
C LEU A 48 -9.35 -12.38 -4.73
N LEU A 49 -8.59 -11.82 -3.80
CA LEU A 49 -8.39 -12.35 -2.46
C LEU A 49 -9.45 -11.88 -1.46
N GLY A 50 -10.43 -11.08 -1.90
CA GLY A 50 -11.53 -10.60 -1.07
C GLY A 50 -11.24 -9.31 -0.32
N GLU A 51 -10.24 -8.56 -0.75
CA GLU A 51 -9.87 -7.24 -0.20
C GLU A 51 -9.60 -7.28 1.32
N ARG A 52 -8.98 -8.36 1.77
CA ARG A 52 -8.65 -8.57 3.18
C ARG A 52 -7.37 -9.38 3.31
N THR A 53 -6.71 -9.22 4.44
CA THR A 53 -5.53 -10.03 4.75
C THR A 53 -5.95 -11.48 4.97
N ILE A 54 -5.48 -12.39 4.12
CA ILE A 54 -5.78 -13.82 4.27
C ILE A 54 -5.04 -14.38 5.50
N PRO A 55 -5.54 -15.48 6.11
CA PRO A 55 -4.94 -16.00 7.36
C PRO A 55 -3.44 -16.29 7.28
N THR A 56 -2.97 -16.86 6.17
CA THR A 56 -1.55 -17.13 5.99
C THR A 56 -0.71 -15.86 5.94
N ALA A 57 -1.22 -14.80 5.29
CA ALA A 57 -0.54 -13.51 5.24
C ALA A 57 -0.52 -12.84 6.61
N ASP A 58 -1.59 -12.91 7.37
CA ASP A 58 -1.64 -12.37 8.73
C ASP A 58 -0.62 -13.06 9.63
N LYS A 59 -0.56 -14.39 9.56
CA LYS A 59 0.42 -15.16 10.32
C LYS A 59 1.85 -14.79 9.94
N ALA A 60 2.12 -14.61 8.65
CA ALA A 60 3.44 -14.19 8.17
C ALA A 60 3.82 -12.79 8.66
N ALA A 61 2.87 -11.85 8.65
CA ALA A 61 3.08 -10.49 9.14
C ALA A 61 3.42 -10.49 10.64
N ARG A 62 2.70 -11.29 11.43
CA ARG A 62 2.97 -11.43 12.88
C ARG A 62 4.34 -12.02 13.14
N ALA A 63 4.73 -13.03 12.38
CA ALA A 63 6.06 -13.63 12.49
C ALA A 63 7.15 -12.63 12.12
N ALA A 64 6.96 -11.85 11.06
CA ALA A 64 7.90 -10.80 10.66
C ALA A 64 8.04 -9.74 11.74
N ALA A 65 6.95 -9.29 12.33
CA ALA A 65 6.97 -8.33 13.42
C ALA A 65 7.73 -8.87 14.64
N ALA A 66 7.52 -10.14 14.99
CA ALA A 66 8.22 -10.77 16.08
C ALA A 66 9.74 -10.83 15.82
N HIS A 67 10.15 -11.17 14.61
CA HIS A 67 11.56 -11.17 14.23
C HIS A 67 12.19 -9.79 14.34
N LEU A 68 11.48 -8.74 13.90
CA LEU A 68 11.96 -7.36 14.01
C LEU A 68 12.13 -6.94 15.47
N LEU A 69 11.18 -7.31 16.34
CA LEU A 69 11.24 -6.99 17.76
C LEU A 69 12.39 -7.70 18.50
N LEU A 70 12.74 -8.90 18.05
CA LEU A 70 13.80 -9.70 18.67
C LEU A 70 15.19 -9.43 18.10
N ALA A 71 15.27 -8.75 16.97
CA ALA A 71 16.55 -8.47 16.31
C ALA A 71 17.33 -7.37 17.03
N ASP A 72 18.65 -7.47 17.03
CA ASP A 72 19.53 -6.45 17.62
C ASP A 72 19.54 -5.18 16.76
N HIS A 73 19.54 -5.33 15.43
CA HIS A 73 19.59 -4.22 14.49
C HIS A 73 18.57 -4.44 13.37
N PRO A 74 17.27 -4.27 13.64
CA PRO A 74 16.25 -4.48 12.62
C PRO A 74 16.32 -3.42 11.53
N VAL A 75 16.18 -3.85 10.28
CA VAL A 75 16.17 -2.97 9.12
C VAL A 75 14.98 -3.33 8.24
N LEU A 76 14.24 -2.33 7.81
CA LEU A 76 13.10 -2.50 6.90
C LEU A 76 13.35 -1.69 5.63
N SER A 77 13.42 -2.39 4.50
CA SER A 77 13.52 -1.73 3.19
C SER A 77 12.13 -1.48 2.63
N ILE A 78 11.88 -0.26 2.21
CA ILE A 78 10.58 0.12 1.64
C ILE A 78 10.76 0.63 0.21
N ASN A 79 9.69 0.53 -0.57
CA ASN A 79 9.64 1.11 -1.90
C ASN A 79 8.92 2.47 -1.88
N GLY A 80 8.90 3.17 -3.03
CA GLY A 80 8.30 4.49 -3.14
C GLY A 80 6.80 4.52 -2.83
N ASN A 81 6.06 3.47 -3.19
CA ASN A 81 4.63 3.40 -2.91
C ASN A 81 4.35 3.36 -1.41
N VAL A 82 5.11 2.58 -0.67
CA VAL A 82 4.99 2.55 0.80
C VAL A 82 5.28 3.92 1.38
N ALA A 83 6.34 4.58 0.91
CA ALA A 83 6.68 5.93 1.37
C ALA A 83 5.59 6.94 1.06
N ALA A 84 4.89 6.79 -0.07
CA ALA A 84 3.77 7.67 -0.44
C ALA A 84 2.52 7.42 0.39
N LEU A 85 2.26 6.16 0.74
CA LEU A 85 1.04 5.76 1.46
C LEU A 85 1.12 6.00 2.97
N VAL A 86 2.26 5.71 3.57
CA VAL A 86 2.44 5.76 5.04
C VAL A 86 3.76 6.46 5.43
N PRO A 87 3.95 7.73 5.03
CA PRO A 87 5.25 8.40 5.23
C PRO A 87 5.63 8.59 6.70
N ASP A 88 4.65 8.65 7.59
CA ASP A 88 4.88 8.90 9.02
C ASP A 88 5.13 7.62 9.83
N GLU A 89 4.93 6.49 9.22
CA GLU A 89 5.08 5.20 9.89
C GLU A 89 6.37 4.49 9.49
#